data_930f37346cff7499163a6dfdd31cb753
#
_entry.id   930f37346cff7499163a6dfdd31cb753
#
_cell.length_a   1.000
_cell.length_b   1.000
_cell.length_c   1.000
_cell.angle_alpha   90.00
_cell.angle_beta   90.00
_cell.angle_gamma   90.00
#
_symmetry.space_group_name_H-M   'P 1'
#
loop_
_entity.id
_entity.type
_entity.pdbx_description
1 polymer ?
#
loop_
_entity_poly.entity_id
_entity_poly.type
_entity_poly.pdbx_seq_one_letter_code
_entity_poly.pdbx_strand_id
1 'polypeptide(L)'
;MSHIKLIFIFLLTALIFNASAQSEFVIRPNNYIAYKTQDPIKIDGKAEDLIWNSLEWSSDFIDIKGIKTPKYKTNIKMTWDDTYFYILAKIEEPHVWANITQHDAIVFHNNDFEVFVDPDGDTHNYYELEINALNTVWDLFITKPYRELDSPVLNDWHTTGLKSAVYVDGTLNDPSDTDNGWTLEMAIPWSVYKTSYFHDVVPRDSFWRVNFSRVNWDYELSEGVYLRKKDSKGDFLHEYNWVWSPQGVVNMHEPEKWGYVYFSSNQAGSETPFEIPKDEEIKWELYKMYRLQKAHFSKTNHWLTSLKSIQLMPFILYGKTLNPSIQNYSSGWEISIKSPFTNKLLSLREDGKFKIK
;
A
#
# COMPACT_ATOMS: atom_id res chain seq x y z
N MET A 1 39.52 -2.88 73.86
CA MET A 1 39.48 -3.72 72.61
C MET A 1 38.10 -3.65 72.08
N SER A 2 37.93 -2.83 71.08
CA SER A 2 36.63 -2.46 70.49
C SER A 2 36.38 -3.26 69.18
N HIS A 3 35.30 -4.02 69.13
CA HIS A 3 34.90 -4.73 67.95
C HIS A 3 34.02 -3.82 67.09
N ILE A 4 34.56 -3.36 65.97
CA ILE A 4 33.78 -2.65 64.93
C ILE A 4 33.11 -3.71 64.06
N LYS A 5 31.74 -3.79 64.10
CA LYS A 5 30.95 -4.57 63.19
C LYS A 5 30.73 -3.74 61.92
N LEU A 6 31.30 -4.22 60.82
CA LEU A 6 31.05 -3.67 59.47
C LEU A 6 29.69 -4.17 58.99
N ILE A 7 28.73 -3.26 58.82
CA ILE A 7 27.43 -3.54 58.20
C ILE A 7 27.60 -3.28 56.73
N PHE A 8 27.55 -4.33 55.91
CA PHE A 8 27.44 -4.23 54.43
C PHE A 8 25.98 -3.94 54.06
N ILE A 9 25.73 -2.73 53.61
CA ILE A 9 24.46 -2.36 53.02
C ILE A 9 24.53 -2.73 51.53
N PHE A 10 23.82 -3.78 51.14
CA PHE A 10 23.57 -4.11 49.72
C PHE A 10 22.56 -3.11 49.18
N LEU A 11 23.01 -2.13 48.40
CA LEU A 11 22.16 -1.30 47.59
C LEU A 11 21.70 -2.13 46.35
N LEU A 12 20.48 -2.63 46.40
CA LEU A 12 19.81 -3.26 45.27
C LEU A 12 19.34 -2.14 44.34
N THR A 13 20.17 -1.74 43.38
CA THR A 13 19.72 -0.86 42.30
C THR A 13 18.80 -1.67 41.37
N ALA A 14 17.50 -1.52 41.57
CA ALA A 14 16.50 -1.96 40.60
C ALA A 14 16.67 -1.15 39.30
N LEU A 15 17.31 -1.74 38.32
CA LEU A 15 17.28 -1.26 36.94
C LEU A 15 15.82 -1.39 36.43
N ILE A 16 15.08 -0.30 36.53
CA ILE A 16 13.80 -0.16 35.86
C ILE A 16 14.15 -0.04 34.36
N PHE A 17 14.07 -1.15 33.66
CA PHE A 17 13.99 -1.13 32.22
C PHE A 17 12.67 -0.43 31.87
N ASN A 18 12.72 0.86 31.62
CA ASN A 18 11.71 1.55 30.87
C ASN A 18 11.76 0.99 29.43
N ALA A 19 11.03 -0.08 29.19
CA ALA A 19 10.60 -0.42 27.86
C ALA A 19 9.64 0.71 27.46
N SER A 20 10.18 1.80 26.92
CA SER A 20 9.38 2.72 26.13
C SER A 20 8.86 1.87 24.95
N ALA A 21 7.62 1.41 25.08
CA ALA A 21 6.84 1.04 23.92
C ALA A 21 6.85 2.30 23.05
N GLN A 22 7.73 2.32 22.05
CA GLN A 22 7.66 3.29 20.98
C GLN A 22 6.24 3.11 20.44
N SER A 23 5.37 4.08 20.71
CA SER A 23 4.05 4.12 20.07
C SER A 23 4.34 4.12 18.58
N GLU A 24 4.08 2.98 17.95
CA GLU A 24 4.20 2.85 16.50
C GLU A 24 3.34 3.97 15.93
N PHE A 25 3.99 4.93 15.30
CA PHE A 25 3.31 6.12 14.78
C PHE A 25 2.34 5.59 13.73
N VAL A 26 1.05 5.58 14.04
CA VAL A 26 0.03 5.13 13.11
C VAL A 26 -0.04 6.20 12.03
N ILE A 27 0.62 5.94 10.91
CA ILE A 27 0.49 6.78 9.72
C ILE A 27 -0.95 6.60 9.24
N ARG A 28 -1.71 7.70 9.25
CA ARG A 28 -3.06 7.68 8.71
C ARG A 28 -2.96 7.56 7.19
N PRO A 29 -3.58 6.54 6.57
CA PRO A 29 -3.54 6.40 5.13
C PRO A 29 -4.18 7.60 4.42
N ASN A 30 -3.66 7.94 3.25
CA ASN A 30 -4.22 8.95 2.39
C ASN A 30 -5.61 8.56 1.89
N ASN A 31 -6.39 9.53 1.45
CA ASN A 31 -7.66 9.28 0.77
C ASN A 31 -7.78 10.16 -0.47
N TYR A 32 -8.58 9.70 -1.43
CA TYR A 32 -8.89 10.42 -2.67
C TYR A 32 -10.35 10.17 -3.05
N ILE A 33 -11.02 11.20 -3.56
CA ILE A 33 -12.39 11.08 -4.10
C ILE A 33 -12.28 11.00 -5.61
N ALA A 34 -12.52 9.82 -6.17
CA ALA A 34 -12.64 9.61 -7.60
C ALA A 34 -14.08 9.90 -8.02
N TYR A 35 -14.28 10.99 -8.76
CA TYR A 35 -15.59 11.38 -9.30
C TYR A 35 -15.92 10.61 -10.56
N LYS A 36 -17.23 10.39 -10.81
CA LYS A 36 -17.68 9.72 -12.02
C LYS A 36 -17.54 10.65 -13.24
N THR A 37 -16.88 10.17 -14.31
CA THR A 37 -16.88 10.86 -15.61
C THR A 37 -18.10 10.47 -16.44
N GLN A 38 -18.56 11.39 -17.27
CA GLN A 38 -19.64 11.16 -18.25
C GLN A 38 -19.10 10.87 -19.64
N ASP A 39 -17.92 11.38 -19.93
CA ASP A 39 -17.30 11.26 -21.23
C ASP A 39 -16.20 10.18 -21.22
N PRO A 40 -16.08 9.39 -22.28
CA PRO A 40 -14.99 8.43 -22.41
C PRO A 40 -13.65 9.16 -22.51
N ILE A 41 -12.64 8.61 -21.86
CA ILE A 41 -11.26 9.15 -21.86
C ILE A 41 -10.47 8.46 -22.97
N LYS A 42 -9.76 9.25 -23.76
CA LYS A 42 -8.82 8.75 -24.74
C LYS A 42 -7.50 8.41 -24.06
N ILE A 43 -7.17 7.15 -24.01
CA ILE A 43 -5.91 6.69 -23.40
C ILE A 43 -4.78 6.84 -24.41
N ASP A 44 -4.05 7.96 -24.36
CA ASP A 44 -2.93 8.25 -25.25
C ASP A 44 -1.68 8.80 -24.50
N GLY A 45 -1.75 8.85 -23.17
CA GLY A 45 -0.67 9.27 -22.30
C GLY A 45 -0.54 10.79 -22.14
N LYS A 46 -1.30 11.61 -22.86
CA LYS A 46 -1.10 13.07 -22.92
C LYS A 46 -1.93 13.88 -21.93
N ALA A 47 -2.93 13.25 -21.32
CA ALA A 47 -3.81 13.91 -20.34
C ALA A 47 -4.54 15.16 -20.88
N GLU A 48 -4.92 15.16 -22.15
CA GLU A 48 -5.57 16.30 -22.81
C GLU A 48 -7.10 16.32 -22.63
N ASP A 49 -7.69 15.22 -22.14
CA ASP A 49 -9.13 15.15 -21.90
C ASP A 49 -9.58 16.14 -20.81
N LEU A 50 -10.70 16.83 -21.05
CA LEU A 50 -11.20 17.90 -20.18
C LEU A 50 -11.44 17.45 -18.74
N ILE A 51 -11.80 16.19 -18.53
CA ILE A 51 -12.03 15.65 -17.20
C ILE A 51 -10.80 15.81 -16.30
N TRP A 52 -9.61 15.57 -16.84
CA TRP A 52 -8.37 15.69 -16.07
C TRP A 52 -8.15 17.11 -15.53
N ASN A 53 -8.64 18.13 -16.22
CA ASN A 53 -8.56 19.54 -15.78
C ASN A 53 -9.50 19.86 -14.61
N SER A 54 -10.56 19.09 -14.46
CA SER A 54 -11.58 19.28 -13.41
C SER A 54 -11.30 18.51 -12.12
N LEU A 55 -10.26 17.65 -12.11
CA LEU A 55 -9.88 16.84 -10.98
C LEU A 55 -8.65 17.43 -10.27
N GLU A 56 -8.63 17.31 -8.96
CA GLU A 56 -7.47 17.69 -8.16
C GLU A 56 -6.37 16.62 -8.25
N TRP A 57 -5.13 17.05 -8.25
CA TRP A 57 -4.00 16.14 -8.09
C TRP A 57 -3.96 15.58 -6.68
N SER A 58 -3.48 14.36 -6.54
CA SER A 58 -3.10 13.83 -5.23
C SER A 58 -1.99 14.68 -4.58
N SER A 59 -1.76 14.49 -3.29
CA SER A 59 -0.49 14.91 -2.69
C SER A 59 0.69 14.30 -3.45
N ASP A 60 1.84 14.99 -3.43
CA ASP A 60 3.09 14.44 -3.93
C ASP A 60 3.39 13.10 -3.22
N PHE A 61 3.94 12.15 -3.96
CA PHE A 61 4.39 10.89 -3.36
C PHE A 61 5.51 11.16 -2.34
N ILE A 62 5.59 10.27 -1.37
CA ILE A 62 6.60 10.29 -0.31
C ILE A 62 7.35 8.96 -0.30
N ASP A 63 8.52 8.86 0.35
CA ASP A 63 9.15 7.56 0.54
C ASP A 63 8.23 6.58 1.29
N ILE A 64 8.36 5.30 1.03
CA ILE A 64 7.45 4.26 1.57
C ILE A 64 7.35 4.27 3.11
N LYS A 65 8.37 4.76 3.83
CA LYS A 65 8.32 4.94 5.28
C LYS A 65 7.61 6.21 5.72
N GLY A 66 7.33 7.13 4.80
CA GLY A 66 6.71 8.42 5.10
C GLY A 66 7.66 9.43 5.78
N ILE A 67 8.97 9.30 5.58
CA ILE A 67 9.97 10.10 6.30
C ILE A 67 10.75 11.04 5.36
N LYS A 68 11.06 10.57 4.14
CA LYS A 68 11.93 11.30 3.21
C LYS A 68 11.16 11.82 2.02
N THR A 69 11.43 13.05 1.63
CA THR A 69 10.93 13.59 0.36
C THR A 69 11.66 12.95 -0.80
N PRO A 70 10.97 12.43 -1.83
CA PRO A 70 11.54 11.95 -3.06
C PRO A 70 12.41 12.98 -3.79
N LYS A 71 13.36 12.53 -4.59
CA LYS A 71 14.18 13.40 -5.45
C LYS A 71 13.33 14.06 -6.53
N TYR A 72 12.33 13.35 -7.05
CA TYR A 72 11.48 13.75 -8.15
C TYR A 72 10.02 13.58 -7.76
N LYS A 73 9.17 14.47 -8.25
CA LYS A 73 7.75 14.46 -7.94
C LYS A 73 7.00 13.40 -8.72
N THR A 74 5.99 12.86 -8.08
CA THR A 74 4.99 12.00 -8.70
C THR A 74 3.63 12.34 -8.12
N ASN A 75 2.63 12.51 -8.97
CA ASN A 75 1.25 12.78 -8.59
C ASN A 75 0.30 11.97 -9.45
N ILE A 76 -0.89 11.75 -8.96
CA ILE A 76 -1.93 11.03 -9.66
C ILE A 76 -3.26 11.79 -9.66
N LYS A 77 -4.08 11.50 -10.67
CA LYS A 77 -5.52 11.80 -10.69
C LYS A 77 -6.27 10.52 -10.95
N MET A 78 -7.47 10.42 -10.38
CA MET A 78 -8.32 9.25 -10.56
C MET A 78 -9.74 9.68 -10.88
N THR A 79 -10.38 8.94 -11.79
CA THR A 79 -11.81 9.05 -12.12
C THR A 79 -12.33 7.69 -12.57
N TRP A 80 -13.63 7.57 -12.80
CA TRP A 80 -14.22 6.30 -13.17
C TRP A 80 -15.51 6.49 -13.98
N ASP A 81 -15.88 5.45 -14.72
CA ASP A 81 -17.19 5.28 -15.32
C ASP A 81 -17.73 3.87 -15.03
N ASP A 82 -18.83 3.50 -15.63
CA ASP A 82 -19.43 2.17 -15.39
C ASP A 82 -18.62 1.01 -16.01
N THR A 83 -17.55 1.30 -16.75
CA THR A 83 -16.71 0.31 -17.43
C THR A 83 -15.29 0.24 -16.87
N TYR A 84 -14.71 1.41 -16.56
CA TYR A 84 -13.30 1.54 -16.24
C TYR A 84 -13.03 2.35 -14.97
N PHE A 85 -11.99 1.98 -14.27
CA PHE A 85 -11.25 2.83 -13.36
C PHE A 85 -10.12 3.49 -14.14
N TYR A 86 -10.10 4.83 -14.19
CA TYR A 86 -9.09 5.61 -14.90
C TYR A 86 -8.08 6.20 -13.95
N ILE A 87 -6.81 6.10 -14.31
CA ILE A 87 -5.69 6.64 -13.55
C ILE A 87 -4.80 7.42 -14.52
N LEU A 88 -4.45 8.64 -14.11
CA LEU A 88 -3.42 9.46 -14.73
C LEU A 88 -2.29 9.64 -13.73
N ALA A 89 -1.08 9.24 -14.08
CA ALA A 89 0.14 9.52 -13.31
C ALA A 89 1.00 10.53 -14.04
N LYS A 90 1.54 11.52 -13.30
CA LYS A 90 2.56 12.44 -13.77
C LYS A 90 3.85 12.20 -12.99
N ILE A 91 4.92 11.91 -13.69
CA ILE A 91 6.16 11.40 -13.14
C ILE A 91 7.31 12.31 -13.63
N GLU A 92 7.85 13.12 -12.73
CA GLU A 92 9.04 13.92 -13.01
C GLU A 92 10.27 12.99 -13.04
N GLU A 93 11.01 12.99 -14.14
CA GLU A 93 12.17 12.13 -14.33
C GLU A 93 13.15 12.76 -15.33
N PRO A 94 14.29 13.28 -14.87
CA PRO A 94 15.25 13.97 -15.73
C PRO A 94 15.97 13.07 -16.74
N HIS A 95 15.92 11.75 -16.55
CA HIS A 95 16.48 10.77 -17.47
C HIS A 95 15.52 9.60 -17.57
N VAL A 96 14.64 9.67 -18.56
CA VAL A 96 13.63 8.62 -18.80
C VAL A 96 14.30 7.46 -19.53
N TRP A 97 14.37 6.32 -18.87
CA TRP A 97 14.96 5.13 -19.46
C TRP A 97 14.18 3.87 -19.11
N ALA A 98 14.13 2.94 -20.07
CA ALA A 98 13.60 1.61 -19.87
C ALA A 98 14.17 0.67 -20.96
N ASN A 99 14.34 -0.61 -20.62
CA ASN A 99 14.86 -1.61 -21.53
C ASN A 99 14.10 -2.95 -21.48
N ILE A 100 13.12 -3.09 -20.59
CA ILE A 100 12.28 -4.26 -20.49
C ILE A 100 11.07 -4.07 -21.43
N THR A 101 10.95 -4.97 -22.42
CA THR A 101 9.90 -4.93 -23.45
C THR A 101 9.00 -6.16 -23.43
N GLN A 102 9.35 -7.19 -22.67
CA GLN A 102 8.58 -8.42 -22.57
C GLN A 102 7.48 -8.28 -21.54
N HIS A 103 6.24 -8.53 -21.91
CA HIS A 103 5.10 -8.64 -20.99
C HIS A 103 5.38 -9.72 -19.94
N ASP A 104 4.97 -9.48 -18.70
CA ASP A 104 5.20 -10.36 -17.55
C ASP A 104 6.67 -10.56 -17.16
N ALA A 105 7.58 -9.77 -17.70
CA ALA A 105 8.91 -9.67 -17.12
C ALA A 105 8.87 -8.84 -15.83
N ILE A 106 9.88 -8.97 -15.00
CA ILE A 106 10.00 -8.21 -13.74
C ILE A 106 10.24 -6.73 -14.06
N VAL A 107 9.15 -5.97 -14.21
CA VAL A 107 9.15 -4.59 -14.73
C VAL A 107 9.83 -3.64 -13.75
N PHE A 108 9.70 -3.82 -12.43
CA PHE A 108 10.35 -2.96 -11.44
C PHE A 108 11.90 -2.99 -11.50
N HIS A 109 12.50 -3.83 -12.34
CA HIS A 109 13.93 -3.71 -12.66
C HIS A 109 14.26 -2.51 -13.57
N ASN A 110 13.25 -1.83 -14.11
CA ASN A 110 13.33 -0.46 -14.63
C ASN A 110 12.76 0.54 -13.62
N ASN A 111 12.84 1.84 -13.92
CA ASN A 111 11.95 2.80 -13.29
C ASN A 111 10.54 2.51 -13.81
N ASP A 112 9.57 2.44 -12.91
CA ASP A 112 8.20 2.11 -13.26
C ASP A 112 7.17 2.81 -12.38
N PHE A 113 5.91 2.57 -12.69
CA PHE A 113 4.77 3.00 -11.90
C PHE A 113 3.90 1.78 -11.59
N GLU A 114 3.54 1.63 -10.33
CA GLU A 114 2.82 0.47 -9.81
C GLU A 114 1.45 0.86 -9.25
N VAL A 115 0.47 0.00 -9.45
CA VAL A 115 -0.90 0.13 -8.94
C VAL A 115 -1.25 -1.11 -8.12
N PHE A 116 -1.67 -0.89 -6.90
CA PHE A 116 -2.09 -1.96 -5.97
C PHE A 116 -3.56 -1.75 -5.61
N VAL A 117 -4.39 -2.78 -5.75
CA VAL A 117 -5.83 -2.71 -5.51
C VAL A 117 -6.32 -3.89 -4.68
N ASP A 118 -6.92 -3.61 -3.54
CA ASP A 118 -7.63 -4.56 -2.68
C ASP A 118 -9.11 -4.11 -2.59
N PRO A 119 -10.00 -4.69 -3.41
CA PRO A 119 -11.36 -4.20 -3.60
C PRO A 119 -12.25 -4.32 -2.36
N ASP A 120 -12.10 -5.37 -1.56
CA ASP A 120 -12.91 -5.60 -0.36
C ASP A 120 -12.19 -5.26 0.95
N GLY A 121 -10.92 -4.86 0.84
CA GLY A 121 -10.10 -4.42 1.96
C GLY A 121 -9.82 -5.52 2.97
N ASP A 122 -9.88 -6.79 2.59
CA ASP A 122 -9.66 -7.92 3.50
C ASP A 122 -8.18 -8.36 3.55
N THR A 123 -7.33 -7.71 2.74
CA THR A 123 -5.89 -7.93 2.53
C THR A 123 -5.51 -9.19 1.75
N HIS A 124 -6.49 -9.92 1.26
CA HIS A 124 -6.27 -11.11 0.44
C HIS A 124 -6.85 -10.89 -0.95
N ASN A 125 -6.35 -11.67 -1.92
CA ASN A 125 -6.84 -11.63 -3.29
C ASN A 125 -6.80 -10.23 -3.89
N TYR A 126 -5.67 -9.57 -3.74
CA TYR A 126 -5.42 -8.24 -4.27
C TYR A 126 -4.63 -8.27 -5.58
N TYR A 127 -4.57 -7.15 -6.23
CA TYR A 127 -4.05 -7.00 -7.59
C TYR A 127 -2.90 -6.03 -7.62
N GLU A 128 -1.92 -6.32 -8.47
CA GLU A 128 -0.76 -5.49 -8.73
C GLU A 128 -0.56 -5.33 -10.23
N LEU A 129 -0.18 -4.14 -10.65
CA LEU A 129 0.07 -3.79 -12.03
C LEU A 129 1.28 -2.86 -12.08
N GLU A 130 2.34 -3.25 -12.76
CA GLU A 130 3.57 -2.48 -12.97
C GLU A 130 3.71 -2.07 -14.43
N ILE A 131 4.06 -0.81 -14.69
CA ILE A 131 4.24 -0.29 -16.05
C ILE A 131 5.47 0.62 -16.10
N ASN A 132 6.39 0.33 -17.03
CA ASN A 132 7.57 1.17 -17.29
C ASN A 132 7.32 2.22 -18.39
N ALA A 133 8.31 3.07 -18.64
CA ALA A 133 8.22 4.13 -19.66
C ALA A 133 8.11 3.64 -21.11
N LEU A 134 8.34 2.35 -21.37
CA LEU A 134 8.05 1.68 -22.66
C LEU A 134 6.63 1.16 -22.76
N ASN A 135 5.79 1.40 -21.74
CA ASN A 135 4.45 0.83 -21.62
C ASN A 135 4.46 -0.71 -21.57
N THR A 136 5.52 -1.30 -21.04
CA THR A 136 5.58 -2.73 -20.77
C THR A 136 4.88 -3.01 -19.45
N VAL A 137 4.01 -4.01 -19.46
CA VAL A 137 3.12 -4.35 -18.36
C VAL A 137 3.58 -5.65 -17.71
N TRP A 138 3.53 -5.67 -16.38
CA TRP A 138 3.54 -6.87 -15.56
C TRP A 138 2.34 -6.81 -14.62
N ASP A 139 1.47 -7.81 -14.68
CA ASP A 139 0.25 -7.84 -13.89
C ASP A 139 0.11 -9.14 -13.09
N LEU A 140 -0.29 -8.98 -11.84
CA LEU A 140 -0.26 -10.04 -10.84
C LEU A 140 -1.58 -10.13 -10.07
N PHE A 141 -1.99 -11.35 -9.75
CA PHE A 141 -2.99 -11.61 -8.73
C PHE A 141 -2.34 -12.29 -7.53
N ILE A 142 -2.46 -11.66 -6.35
CA ILE A 142 -1.77 -12.08 -5.14
C ILE A 142 -2.81 -12.53 -4.12
N THR A 143 -2.72 -13.80 -3.71
CA THR A 143 -3.73 -14.41 -2.84
C THR A 143 -3.61 -13.99 -1.39
N LYS A 144 -2.39 -13.66 -0.93
CA LYS A 144 -2.07 -13.20 0.43
C LYS A 144 -0.86 -12.28 0.38
N PRO A 145 -0.67 -11.39 1.37
CA PRO A 145 0.56 -10.61 1.49
C PRO A 145 1.81 -11.50 1.59
N TYR A 146 2.94 -11.06 1.01
CA TYR A 146 4.20 -11.84 1.00
C TYR A 146 4.77 -12.17 2.38
N ARG A 147 4.32 -11.47 3.43
CA ARG A 147 4.64 -11.81 4.82
C ARG A 147 4.03 -13.14 5.28
N GLU A 148 3.07 -13.68 4.54
CA GLU A 148 2.50 -15.01 4.77
C GLU A 148 3.26 -16.03 3.93
N LEU A 149 3.81 -17.08 4.59
CA LEU A 149 4.72 -18.04 3.96
C LEU A 149 4.11 -18.81 2.79
N ASP A 150 2.77 -18.96 2.79
CA ASP A 150 2.02 -19.69 1.76
C ASP A 150 1.24 -18.69 0.88
N SER A 151 1.94 -17.74 0.27
CA SER A 151 1.33 -16.73 -0.61
C SER A 151 1.55 -17.07 -2.08
N PRO A 152 0.65 -17.81 -2.73
CA PRO A 152 0.72 -18.01 -4.17
C PRO A 152 0.48 -16.69 -4.90
N VAL A 153 1.39 -16.37 -5.81
CA VAL A 153 1.27 -15.28 -6.77
C VAL A 153 0.95 -15.88 -8.13
N LEU A 154 -0.10 -15.40 -8.77
CA LEU A 154 -0.47 -15.83 -10.11
C LEU A 154 0.12 -14.85 -11.12
N ASN A 155 1.30 -15.18 -11.64
CA ASN A 155 1.99 -14.39 -12.66
C ASN A 155 1.31 -14.49 -14.03
N ASP A 156 0.58 -15.58 -14.30
CA ASP A 156 -0.19 -15.77 -15.53
C ASP A 156 -1.60 -15.14 -15.46
N TRP A 157 -1.88 -14.36 -14.40
CA TRP A 157 -3.11 -13.59 -14.34
C TRP A 157 -2.97 -12.39 -15.29
N HIS A 158 -4.07 -12.03 -15.97
CA HIS A 158 -4.01 -11.01 -16.98
C HIS A 158 -5.11 -9.96 -16.80
N THR A 159 -4.75 -8.70 -16.84
CA THR A 159 -5.67 -7.56 -16.79
C THR A 159 -6.37 -7.40 -18.15
N THR A 160 -7.22 -8.36 -18.48
CA THR A 160 -7.89 -8.41 -19.79
C THR A 160 -8.68 -7.14 -20.06
N GLY A 161 -8.34 -6.47 -21.15
CA GLY A 161 -8.99 -5.22 -21.57
C GLY A 161 -8.39 -3.96 -20.96
N LEU A 162 -7.25 -4.06 -20.26
CA LEU A 162 -6.44 -2.91 -19.87
C LEU A 162 -6.13 -2.06 -21.11
N LYS A 163 -6.28 -0.75 -20.95
CA LYS A 163 -5.75 0.23 -21.90
C LYS A 163 -4.72 1.05 -21.13
N SER A 164 -3.52 1.18 -21.65
CA SER A 164 -2.46 2.01 -21.09
C SER A 164 -1.70 2.72 -22.20
N ALA A 165 -1.24 3.92 -21.92
CA ALA A 165 -0.40 4.68 -22.81
C ALA A 165 0.56 5.55 -22.01
N VAL A 166 1.80 5.62 -22.49
CA VAL A 166 2.86 6.47 -21.94
C VAL A 166 3.17 7.58 -22.94
N TYR A 167 3.31 8.80 -22.43
CA TYR A 167 3.88 9.92 -23.16
C TYR A 167 5.14 10.39 -22.44
N VAL A 168 6.28 10.40 -23.14
CA VAL A 168 7.54 10.93 -22.63
C VAL A 168 7.66 12.39 -23.03
N ASP A 169 7.77 13.27 -22.03
CA ASP A 169 8.07 14.70 -22.23
C ASP A 169 9.60 14.88 -22.22
N GLY A 170 10.22 14.48 -23.31
CA GLY A 170 11.64 14.38 -23.49
C GLY A 170 12.02 13.29 -24.50
N THR A 171 13.14 12.62 -24.30
CA THR A 171 13.67 11.60 -25.22
C THR A 171 14.02 10.30 -24.46
N LEU A 172 13.25 9.27 -24.71
CA LEU A 172 13.47 7.97 -24.06
C LEU A 172 14.84 7.37 -24.40
N ASN A 173 15.60 6.96 -23.38
CA ASN A 173 16.91 6.32 -23.51
C ASN A 173 18.01 7.19 -24.14
N ASP A 174 17.90 8.50 -24.13
CA ASP A 174 18.95 9.40 -24.60
C ASP A 174 19.67 10.06 -23.41
N PRO A 175 20.92 9.70 -23.10
CA PRO A 175 21.66 10.32 -22.00
C PRO A 175 22.26 11.69 -22.34
N SER A 176 22.09 12.18 -23.57
CA SER A 176 22.67 13.45 -24.02
C SER A 176 21.80 14.66 -23.72
N ASP A 177 20.54 14.45 -23.35
CA ASP A 177 19.61 15.50 -22.98
C ASP A 177 19.07 15.35 -21.56
N THR A 178 18.11 16.19 -21.20
CA THR A 178 17.43 16.14 -19.90
C THR A 178 15.93 16.24 -20.14
N ASP A 179 15.21 15.26 -19.63
CA ASP A 179 13.77 15.14 -19.79
C ASP A 179 12.99 15.93 -18.71
N ASN A 180 11.74 16.27 -18.98
CA ASN A 180 10.81 16.73 -17.97
C ASN A 180 10.18 15.55 -17.19
N GLY A 181 10.09 14.39 -17.83
CA GLY A 181 9.53 13.17 -17.27
C GLY A 181 8.59 12.46 -18.22
N TRP A 182 7.62 11.73 -17.65
CA TRP A 182 6.63 11.02 -18.43
C TRP A 182 5.28 10.99 -17.74
N THR A 183 4.24 10.76 -18.53
CA THR A 183 2.88 10.56 -18.04
C THR A 183 2.39 9.20 -18.45
N LEU A 184 1.57 8.61 -17.60
CA LEU A 184 0.92 7.33 -17.84
C LEU A 184 -0.58 7.50 -17.67
N GLU A 185 -1.33 7.17 -18.70
CA GLU A 185 -2.79 7.03 -18.62
C GLU A 185 -3.18 5.56 -18.65
N MET A 186 -4.11 5.18 -17.78
CA MET A 186 -4.66 3.83 -17.73
C MET A 186 -6.16 3.84 -17.63
N ALA A 187 -6.80 2.84 -18.26
CA ALA A 187 -8.20 2.47 -18.06
C ALA A 187 -8.24 0.98 -17.71
N ILE A 188 -8.52 0.68 -16.44
CA ILE A 188 -8.58 -0.68 -15.90
C ILE A 188 -10.05 -1.11 -15.89
N PRO A 189 -10.45 -2.15 -16.63
CA PRO A 189 -11.84 -2.59 -16.65
C PRO A 189 -12.27 -3.13 -15.28
N TRP A 190 -13.46 -2.76 -14.81
CA TRP A 190 -14.00 -3.33 -13.58
C TRP A 190 -14.11 -4.86 -13.60
N SER A 191 -14.30 -5.42 -14.80
CA SER A 191 -14.45 -6.86 -14.98
C SER A 191 -13.26 -7.68 -14.49
N VAL A 192 -12.04 -7.11 -14.41
CA VAL A 192 -10.84 -7.81 -13.95
C VAL A 192 -10.88 -8.11 -12.45
N TYR A 193 -11.63 -7.32 -11.68
CA TYR A 193 -11.80 -7.49 -10.26
C TYR A 193 -12.91 -8.46 -9.87
N LYS A 194 -13.60 -9.06 -10.86
CA LYS A 194 -14.65 -10.05 -10.61
C LYS A 194 -14.06 -11.33 -10.05
N THR A 195 -14.50 -11.70 -8.86
CA THR A 195 -14.35 -13.04 -8.32
C THR A 195 -15.68 -13.77 -8.38
N SER A 196 -15.70 -15.07 -8.10
CA SER A 196 -16.94 -15.86 -8.07
C SER A 196 -18.00 -15.37 -7.07
N TYR A 197 -17.62 -14.47 -6.17
CA TYR A 197 -18.49 -13.92 -5.12
C TYR A 197 -18.96 -12.49 -5.40
N PHE A 198 -18.29 -11.75 -6.29
CA PHE A 198 -18.66 -10.37 -6.65
C PHE A 198 -19.27 -10.34 -8.04
N HIS A 199 -20.59 -10.11 -8.10
CA HIS A 199 -21.30 -9.99 -9.36
C HIS A 199 -21.32 -8.54 -9.90
N ASP A 200 -21.47 -7.55 -9.03
CA ASP A 200 -21.31 -6.12 -9.34
C ASP A 200 -20.07 -5.60 -8.62
N VAL A 201 -19.01 -5.35 -9.39
CA VAL A 201 -17.71 -4.92 -8.85
C VAL A 201 -17.50 -3.41 -8.94
N VAL A 202 -18.43 -2.66 -9.57
CA VAL A 202 -18.28 -1.20 -9.65
C VAL A 202 -18.56 -0.58 -8.29
N PRO A 203 -17.58 0.09 -7.65
CA PRO A 203 -17.69 0.54 -6.25
C PRO A 203 -18.45 1.86 -6.11
N ARG A 204 -19.70 1.92 -6.58
CA ARG A 204 -20.53 3.14 -6.53
C ARG A 204 -20.76 3.58 -5.09
N ASP A 205 -20.41 4.83 -4.77
CA ASP A 205 -20.56 5.47 -3.46
C ASP A 205 -19.98 4.63 -2.32
N SER A 206 -18.86 3.96 -2.62
CA SER A 206 -18.09 3.15 -1.69
C SER A 206 -16.59 3.34 -1.91
N PHE A 207 -15.76 2.73 -1.09
CA PHE A 207 -14.31 2.86 -1.21
C PHE A 207 -13.62 1.51 -1.35
N TRP A 208 -12.48 1.52 -2.02
CA TRP A 208 -11.51 0.43 -2.06
C TRP A 208 -10.20 0.83 -1.39
N ARG A 209 -9.39 -0.14 -1.02
CA ARG A 209 -8.02 0.07 -0.61
C ARG A 209 -7.14 0.03 -1.85
N VAL A 210 -6.44 1.14 -2.08
CA VAL A 210 -5.60 1.32 -3.26
C VAL A 210 -4.30 1.98 -2.83
N ASN A 211 -3.21 1.60 -3.43
CA ASN A 211 -1.96 2.36 -3.32
C ASN A 211 -1.26 2.42 -4.66
N PHE A 212 -0.33 3.32 -4.73
CA PHE A 212 0.52 3.52 -5.89
C PHE A 212 1.96 3.61 -5.42
N SER A 213 2.87 3.04 -6.19
CA SER A 213 4.30 3.18 -5.99
C SER A 213 4.95 3.64 -7.29
N ARG A 214 6.05 4.30 -7.15
CA ARG A 214 7.03 4.52 -8.20
C ARG A 214 8.32 3.91 -7.74
N VAL A 215 8.82 2.91 -8.47
CA VAL A 215 10.18 2.44 -8.32
C VAL A 215 11.11 3.36 -9.10
N ASN A 216 12.17 3.79 -8.43
CA ASN A 216 13.21 4.61 -9.06
C ASN A 216 14.58 4.07 -8.70
N TRP A 217 15.43 3.88 -9.71
CA TRP A 217 16.79 3.41 -9.55
C TRP A 217 17.78 4.54 -9.75
N ASP A 218 18.85 4.56 -8.96
CA ASP A 218 20.06 5.25 -9.39
C ASP A 218 20.66 4.48 -10.56
N TYR A 219 21.13 5.20 -11.58
CA TYR A 219 21.69 4.63 -12.79
C TYR A 219 23.17 4.94 -12.96
N GLU A 220 23.84 4.19 -13.82
CA GLU A 220 25.13 4.49 -14.39
C GLU A 220 25.07 4.33 -15.91
N LEU A 221 25.97 5.00 -16.61
CA LEU A 221 26.06 4.89 -18.08
C LEU A 221 27.23 3.98 -18.45
N SER A 222 26.96 2.98 -19.28
CA SER A 222 27.98 2.16 -19.92
C SER A 222 27.79 2.23 -21.42
N GLU A 223 28.79 2.78 -22.12
CA GLU A 223 28.76 2.96 -23.59
C GLU A 223 27.51 3.72 -24.08
N GLY A 224 27.03 4.69 -23.29
CA GLY A 224 25.83 5.47 -23.58
C GLY A 224 24.49 4.78 -23.24
N VAL A 225 24.52 3.60 -22.62
CA VAL A 225 23.33 2.86 -22.21
C VAL A 225 23.10 3.01 -20.70
N TYR A 226 21.86 3.26 -20.31
CA TYR A 226 21.45 3.29 -18.90
C TYR A 226 21.43 1.89 -18.29
N LEU A 227 22.08 1.76 -17.15
CA LEU A 227 22.09 0.54 -16.34
C LEU A 227 21.79 0.89 -14.89
N ARG A 228 21.16 -0.01 -14.13
CA ARG A 228 21.03 0.15 -12.69
C ARG A 228 22.39 0.22 -12.04
N LYS A 229 22.58 1.22 -11.19
CA LYS A 229 23.86 1.48 -10.54
C LYS A 229 24.22 0.38 -9.55
N LYS A 230 25.52 0.03 -9.52
CA LYS A 230 26.08 -0.95 -8.59
C LYS A 230 26.93 -0.29 -7.52
N ASP A 231 27.08 -0.97 -6.40
CA ASP A 231 28.01 -0.59 -5.35
C ASP A 231 29.46 -1.05 -5.67
N SER A 232 30.38 -0.78 -4.75
CA SER A 232 31.79 -1.16 -4.90
C SER A 232 32.07 -2.67 -4.89
N LYS A 233 31.06 -3.48 -4.54
CA LYS A 233 31.15 -4.96 -4.53
C LYS A 233 30.54 -5.57 -5.80
N GLY A 234 29.86 -4.77 -6.61
CA GLY A 234 29.18 -5.20 -7.82
C GLY A 234 27.71 -5.57 -7.62
N ASP A 235 27.16 -5.36 -6.42
CA ASP A 235 25.74 -5.58 -6.13
C ASP A 235 24.93 -4.34 -6.56
N PHE A 236 23.70 -4.54 -7.06
CA PHE A 236 22.82 -3.42 -7.39
C PHE A 236 22.50 -2.62 -6.13
N LEU A 237 22.49 -1.29 -6.24
CA LEU A 237 21.93 -0.44 -5.19
C LEU A 237 20.45 -0.78 -5.03
N HIS A 238 19.91 -0.52 -3.83
CA HIS A 238 18.48 -0.66 -3.62
C HIS A 238 17.73 0.43 -4.38
N GLU A 239 16.56 0.06 -4.87
CA GLU A 239 15.58 0.96 -5.44
C GLU A 239 15.01 1.93 -4.40
N TYR A 240 14.50 3.05 -4.88
CA TYR A 240 13.63 3.92 -4.11
C TYR A 240 12.18 3.53 -4.39
N ASN A 241 11.41 3.31 -3.33
CA ASN A 241 9.97 3.11 -3.39
C ASN A 241 9.30 4.40 -2.90
N TRP A 242 8.73 5.16 -3.83
CA TRP A 242 7.99 6.39 -3.54
C TRP A 242 6.51 6.13 -3.75
N VAL A 243 5.71 6.37 -2.71
CA VAL A 243 4.33 5.91 -2.67
C VAL A 243 3.35 7.05 -2.44
N TRP A 244 2.12 6.87 -2.93
CA TRP A 244 1.04 7.81 -2.65
C TRP A 244 0.65 7.80 -1.17
N SER A 245 0.41 6.62 -0.58
CA SER A 245 0.06 6.47 0.84
C SER A 245 1.19 5.74 1.56
N PRO A 246 1.93 6.41 2.49
CA PRO A 246 3.09 5.82 3.16
C PRO A 246 2.69 4.68 4.08
N GLN A 247 3.53 3.68 4.17
CA GLN A 247 3.26 2.44 4.91
C GLN A 247 4.04 2.33 6.23
N GLY A 248 5.05 3.17 6.45
CA GLY A 248 5.90 3.14 7.64
C GLY A 248 6.92 2.00 7.66
N VAL A 249 6.91 1.13 6.65
CA VAL A 249 7.83 0.00 6.47
C VAL A 249 8.24 -0.11 5.01
N VAL A 250 9.38 -0.76 4.74
CA VAL A 250 9.81 -1.04 3.36
C VAL A 250 9.17 -2.35 2.91
N ASN A 251 7.89 -2.29 2.58
CA ASN A 251 7.12 -3.41 2.05
C ASN A 251 5.82 -2.90 1.42
N MET A 252 5.67 -3.02 0.09
CA MET A 252 4.43 -2.62 -0.60
C MET A 252 3.25 -3.53 -0.27
N HIS A 253 3.50 -4.81 0.02
CA HIS A 253 2.48 -5.83 0.24
C HIS A 253 1.93 -5.81 1.68
N GLU A 254 1.47 -4.63 2.11
CA GLU A 254 0.74 -4.40 3.36
C GLU A 254 -0.60 -3.71 3.09
N PRO A 255 -1.58 -4.41 2.48
CA PRO A 255 -2.83 -3.81 2.00
C PRO A 255 -3.61 -3.04 3.08
N GLU A 256 -3.49 -3.44 4.34
CA GLU A 256 -4.10 -2.72 5.46
C GLU A 256 -3.55 -1.31 5.69
N LYS A 257 -2.45 -0.96 5.04
CA LYS A 257 -1.83 0.37 5.12
C LYS A 257 -2.06 1.23 3.88
N TRP A 258 -2.62 0.64 2.80
CA TRP A 258 -2.91 1.39 1.57
C TRP A 258 -3.92 2.49 1.79
N GLY A 259 -3.97 3.44 0.86
CA GLY A 259 -4.92 4.54 0.90
C GLY A 259 -6.37 4.12 0.65
N TYR A 260 -7.25 5.09 0.73
CA TYR A 260 -8.68 4.93 0.47
C TYR A 260 -9.06 5.69 -0.78
N VAL A 261 -9.59 5.02 -1.78
CA VAL A 261 -10.20 5.66 -2.96
C VAL A 261 -11.71 5.51 -2.84
N TYR A 262 -12.40 6.64 -2.64
CA TYR A 262 -13.87 6.68 -2.63
C TYR A 262 -14.39 6.99 -4.02
N PHE A 263 -15.22 6.13 -4.56
CA PHE A 263 -15.77 6.23 -5.91
C PHE A 263 -17.14 6.91 -5.86
N SER A 264 -17.12 8.24 -5.97
CA SER A 264 -18.34 9.04 -5.92
C SER A 264 -19.14 8.98 -7.21
N SER A 265 -20.44 8.73 -7.12
CA SER A 265 -21.36 8.85 -8.26
C SER A 265 -21.63 10.30 -8.69
N ASN A 266 -21.17 11.28 -7.90
CA ASN A 266 -21.27 12.69 -8.23
C ASN A 266 -20.24 13.06 -9.32
N GLN A 267 -20.51 14.16 -10.02
CA GLN A 267 -19.56 14.74 -10.98
C GLN A 267 -18.47 15.53 -10.28
N ALA A 268 -17.32 15.69 -10.95
CA ALA A 268 -16.23 16.54 -10.48
C ALA A 268 -16.72 17.96 -10.18
N GLY A 269 -16.18 18.56 -9.10
CA GLY A 269 -16.61 19.88 -8.61
C GLY A 269 -17.81 19.85 -7.68
N SER A 270 -18.45 18.69 -7.48
CA SER A 270 -19.49 18.52 -6.46
C SER A 270 -18.88 18.35 -5.07
N GLU A 271 -19.55 18.90 -4.06
CA GLU A 271 -19.17 18.59 -2.69
C GLU A 271 -19.53 17.13 -2.36
N THR A 272 -18.53 16.35 -2.05
CA THR A 272 -18.69 14.93 -1.67
C THR A 272 -17.94 14.70 -0.36
N PRO A 273 -18.64 14.63 0.77
CA PRO A 273 -18.00 14.32 2.03
C PRO A 273 -17.60 12.84 2.06
N PHE A 274 -16.33 12.56 2.25
CA PHE A 274 -15.84 11.22 2.55
C PHE A 274 -14.97 11.28 3.80
N GLU A 275 -15.35 10.50 4.79
CA GLU A 275 -14.55 10.26 5.99
C GLU A 275 -14.25 8.77 6.10
N ILE A 276 -13.01 8.45 6.47
CA ILE A 276 -12.62 7.07 6.74
C ILE A 276 -13.53 6.51 7.86
N PRO A 277 -14.25 5.41 7.63
CA PRO A 277 -15.15 4.84 8.63
C PRO A 277 -14.44 4.52 9.94
N LYS A 278 -15.11 4.74 11.06
CA LYS A 278 -14.56 4.45 12.40
C LYS A 278 -14.17 2.97 12.58
N ASP A 279 -14.82 2.07 11.85
CA ASP A 279 -14.48 0.64 11.86
C ASP A 279 -13.11 0.36 11.26
N GLU A 280 -12.60 1.21 10.36
CA GLU A 280 -11.23 1.10 9.84
C GLU A 280 -10.18 1.37 10.93
N GLU A 281 -10.47 2.26 11.89
CA GLU A 281 -9.58 2.48 13.02
C GLU A 281 -9.57 1.27 13.99
N ILE A 282 -10.71 0.56 14.14
CA ILE A 282 -10.74 -0.72 14.85
C ILE A 282 -9.90 -1.76 14.11
N LYS A 283 -9.99 -1.79 12.79
CA LYS A 283 -9.17 -2.67 11.94
C LYS A 283 -7.68 -2.41 12.14
N TRP A 284 -7.23 -1.14 12.21
CA TRP A 284 -5.84 -0.82 12.49
C TRP A 284 -5.36 -1.34 13.84
N GLU A 285 -6.21 -1.26 14.89
CA GLU A 285 -5.90 -1.85 16.20
C GLU A 285 -5.78 -3.38 16.12
N LEU A 286 -6.66 -4.05 15.37
CA LEU A 286 -6.56 -5.51 15.15
C LEU A 286 -5.23 -5.88 14.45
N TYR A 287 -4.77 -5.08 13.48
CA TYR A 287 -3.48 -5.34 12.83
C TYR A 287 -2.27 -5.12 13.73
N LYS A 288 -2.33 -4.21 14.69
CA LYS A 288 -1.27 -4.11 15.73
C LYS A 288 -1.15 -5.43 16.51
N MET A 289 -2.28 -6.01 16.87
CA MET A 289 -2.33 -7.30 17.57
C MET A 289 -1.80 -8.44 16.72
N TYR A 290 -2.17 -8.48 15.45
CA TYR A 290 -1.63 -9.42 14.48
C TYR A 290 -0.10 -9.34 14.43
N ARG A 291 0.48 -8.14 14.37
CA ARG A 291 1.95 -7.96 14.35
C ARG A 291 2.62 -8.44 15.64
N LEU A 292 2.01 -8.17 16.79
CA LEU A 292 2.48 -8.70 18.08
C LEU A 292 2.47 -10.25 18.10
N GLN A 293 1.41 -10.86 17.59
CA GLN A 293 1.30 -12.31 17.43
C GLN A 293 2.39 -12.87 16.53
N LYS A 294 2.57 -12.29 15.33
CA LYS A 294 3.61 -12.71 14.38
C LYS A 294 5.02 -12.55 14.97
N ALA A 295 5.31 -11.42 15.62
CA ALA A 295 6.60 -11.18 16.26
C ALA A 295 6.88 -12.15 17.42
N HIS A 296 5.86 -12.57 18.16
CA HIS A 296 6.00 -13.60 19.19
C HIS A 296 6.24 -14.96 18.56
N PHE A 297 5.41 -15.35 17.59
CA PHE A 297 5.51 -16.64 16.91
C PHE A 297 6.87 -16.83 16.23
N SER A 298 7.41 -15.81 15.57
CA SER A 298 8.73 -15.90 14.92
C SER A 298 9.87 -16.20 15.90
N LYS A 299 9.72 -15.84 17.19
CA LYS A 299 10.73 -16.07 18.23
C LYS A 299 10.54 -17.38 18.98
N THR A 300 9.30 -17.85 19.14
CA THR A 300 8.96 -18.92 20.07
C THR A 300 8.34 -20.12 19.40
N ASN A 301 7.91 -20.00 18.14
CA ASN A 301 7.10 -20.97 17.39
C ASN A 301 5.76 -21.31 18.08
N HIS A 302 5.25 -20.39 18.92
CA HIS A 302 3.99 -20.51 19.61
C HIS A 302 3.19 -19.22 19.54
N TRP A 303 1.86 -19.34 19.44
CA TRP A 303 0.95 -18.21 19.49
C TRP A 303 0.66 -17.78 20.94
N LEU A 304 0.44 -16.49 21.16
CA LEU A 304 -0.11 -15.99 22.40
C LEU A 304 -1.61 -16.35 22.48
N THR A 305 -2.02 -16.98 23.57
CA THR A 305 -3.36 -17.59 23.69
C THR A 305 -4.34 -16.78 24.51
N SER A 306 -3.91 -15.65 25.10
CA SER A 306 -4.77 -14.80 25.93
C SER A 306 -4.64 -13.33 25.57
N LEU A 307 -5.72 -12.56 25.75
CA LEU A 307 -5.71 -11.12 25.53
C LEU A 307 -4.68 -10.40 26.39
N LYS A 308 -4.49 -10.85 27.62
CA LYS A 308 -3.49 -10.30 28.55
C LYS A 308 -2.07 -10.46 28.01
N SER A 309 -1.74 -11.61 27.42
CA SER A 309 -0.41 -11.87 26.85
C SER A 309 -0.16 -11.08 25.57
N ILE A 310 -1.22 -10.72 24.82
CA ILE A 310 -1.15 -9.87 23.62
C ILE A 310 -1.20 -8.38 23.99
N GLN A 311 -1.20 -8.04 25.29
CA GLN A 311 -1.37 -6.67 25.80
C GLN A 311 -2.69 -6.01 25.35
N LEU A 312 -3.67 -6.83 25.06
CA LEU A 312 -4.97 -6.41 24.55
C LEU A 312 -5.93 -6.24 25.72
N MET A 313 -5.93 -5.06 26.23
CA MET A 313 -6.92 -4.62 27.23
C MET A 313 -8.08 -3.95 26.51
N PRO A 314 -9.26 -3.88 27.11
CA PRO A 314 -10.30 -2.98 26.61
C PRO A 314 -9.69 -1.59 26.38
N PHE A 315 -9.95 -1.00 25.23
CA PHE A 315 -9.46 0.34 24.87
C PHE A 315 -10.63 1.26 24.51
N ILE A 316 -10.38 2.55 24.51
CA ILE A 316 -11.41 3.55 24.20
C ILE A 316 -11.12 4.17 22.84
N LEU A 317 -12.13 4.15 21.96
CA LEU A 317 -12.11 4.82 20.68
C LEU A 317 -13.36 5.68 20.55
N TYR A 318 -13.20 6.98 20.30
CA TYR A 318 -14.30 7.95 20.26
C TYR A 318 -15.26 7.87 21.47
N GLY A 319 -14.71 7.72 22.68
CA GLY A 319 -15.47 7.61 23.93
C GLY A 319 -16.26 6.29 24.08
N LYS A 320 -16.06 5.33 23.22
CA LYS A 320 -16.66 3.99 23.32
C LYS A 320 -15.62 2.97 23.76
N THR A 321 -15.99 2.11 24.70
CA THR A 321 -15.14 1.00 25.14
C THR A 321 -15.25 -0.16 24.16
N LEU A 322 -14.12 -0.62 23.64
CA LEU A 322 -14.01 -1.78 22.78
C LEU A 322 -13.47 -2.97 23.59
N ASN A 323 -14.14 -4.09 23.47
CA ASN A 323 -13.82 -5.31 24.19
C ASN A 323 -13.43 -6.38 23.19
N PRO A 324 -12.13 -6.57 22.93
CA PRO A 324 -11.68 -7.64 22.05
C PRO A 324 -11.91 -9.02 22.68
N SER A 325 -12.01 -10.03 21.81
CA SER A 325 -12.00 -11.43 22.19
C SER A 325 -11.02 -12.20 21.32
N ILE A 326 -10.44 -13.28 21.85
CA ILE A 326 -9.56 -14.17 21.10
C ILE A 326 -10.11 -15.59 21.15
N GLN A 327 -10.16 -16.23 20.02
CA GLN A 327 -10.44 -17.65 19.87
C GLN A 327 -9.22 -18.35 19.31
N ASN A 328 -8.78 -19.42 19.98
CA ASN A 328 -7.63 -20.21 19.58
C ASN A 328 -8.08 -21.50 18.90
N TYR A 329 -7.36 -21.89 17.86
CA TYR A 329 -7.55 -23.13 17.10
C TYR A 329 -6.24 -23.92 17.07
N SER A 330 -6.28 -25.15 16.62
CA SER A 330 -5.07 -25.96 16.44
C SER A 330 -4.10 -25.34 15.40
N SER A 331 -4.64 -24.64 14.40
CA SER A 331 -3.88 -24.02 13.31
C SER A 331 -3.53 -22.54 13.54
N GLY A 332 -4.13 -21.87 14.53
CA GLY A 332 -3.93 -20.45 14.73
C GLY A 332 -4.92 -19.81 15.70
N TRP A 333 -5.34 -18.60 15.38
CA TRP A 333 -6.22 -17.78 16.22
C TRP A 333 -7.10 -16.86 15.37
N GLU A 334 -8.19 -16.38 15.99
CA GLU A 334 -9.00 -15.27 15.46
C GLU A 334 -9.24 -14.28 16.62
N ILE A 335 -8.90 -13.00 16.40
CA ILE A 335 -9.22 -11.91 17.30
C ILE A 335 -10.40 -11.15 16.73
N SER A 336 -11.39 -10.84 17.57
CA SER A 336 -12.59 -10.13 17.14
C SER A 336 -13.00 -9.02 18.11
N ILE A 337 -13.63 -7.98 17.54
CA ILE A 337 -14.21 -6.84 18.26
C ILE A 337 -15.59 -6.56 17.67
N LYS A 338 -16.59 -6.43 18.53
CA LYS A 338 -17.90 -5.93 18.11
C LYS A 338 -17.84 -4.41 18.02
N SER A 339 -18.04 -3.86 16.82
CA SER A 339 -18.04 -2.42 16.61
C SER A 339 -19.20 -1.75 17.36
N PRO A 340 -18.94 -0.73 18.18
CA PRO A 340 -20.00 0.09 18.78
C PRO A 340 -20.57 1.13 17.80
N PHE A 341 -20.04 1.24 16.59
CA PHE A 341 -20.47 2.21 15.59
C PHE A 341 -21.42 1.59 14.57
N THR A 342 -21.16 0.36 14.15
CA THR A 342 -21.95 -0.34 13.11
C THR A 342 -22.66 -1.59 13.65
N ASN A 343 -22.38 -2.00 14.89
CA ASN A 343 -22.86 -3.24 15.53
C ASN A 343 -22.38 -4.53 14.83
N LYS A 344 -21.46 -4.43 13.85
CA LYS A 344 -20.86 -5.56 13.15
C LYS A 344 -19.74 -6.18 13.97
N LEU A 345 -19.49 -7.48 13.77
CA LEU A 345 -18.34 -8.17 14.33
C LEU A 345 -17.17 -8.06 13.35
N LEU A 346 -16.12 -7.37 13.78
CA LEU A 346 -14.87 -7.23 13.03
C LEU A 346 -13.89 -8.28 13.55
N SER A 347 -13.30 -9.06 12.67
CA SER A 347 -12.37 -10.12 13.06
C SER A 347 -11.13 -10.17 12.16
N LEU A 348 -10.03 -10.64 12.74
CA LEU A 348 -8.75 -10.80 12.09
C LEU A 348 -8.15 -12.15 12.44
N ARG A 349 -7.75 -12.91 11.42
CA ARG A 349 -7.16 -14.24 11.56
C ARG A 349 -5.63 -14.20 11.62
N GLU A 350 -5.02 -15.33 11.93
CA GLU A 350 -3.58 -15.55 12.00
C GLU A 350 -2.85 -15.29 10.68
N ASP A 351 -3.54 -15.46 9.55
CA ASP A 351 -3.01 -15.18 8.19
C ASP A 351 -3.24 -13.71 7.76
N GLY A 352 -3.71 -12.86 8.68
CA GLY A 352 -3.96 -11.46 8.39
C GLY A 352 -5.27 -11.20 7.65
N LYS A 353 -6.09 -12.23 7.37
CA LYS A 353 -7.38 -12.01 6.70
C LYS A 353 -8.38 -11.33 7.62
N PHE A 354 -8.82 -10.13 7.19
CA PHE A 354 -9.86 -9.38 7.88
C PHE A 354 -11.26 -9.79 7.43
N LYS A 355 -12.22 -9.77 8.34
CA LYS A 355 -13.63 -10.11 8.05
C LYS A 355 -14.58 -9.22 8.80
N ILE A 356 -15.69 -8.90 8.18
CA ILE A 356 -16.85 -8.22 8.75
C ILE A 356 -18.02 -9.21 8.73
N LYS A 357 -18.64 -9.44 9.92
CA LYS A 357 -19.79 -10.36 10.08
C LYS A 357 -20.99 -9.62 10.67
#